data_f748593ba3c4c6dd1e24cbb4734f42d8
#
_entry.id   f748593ba3c4c6dd1e24cbb4734f42d8
#
_cell.length_a   1.000
_cell.length_b   1.000
_cell.length_c   1.000
_cell.angle_alpha   90.00
_cell.angle_beta   90.00
_cell.angle_gamma   90.00
#
_symmetry.space_group_name_H-M   'P 1'
#
loop_
_entity.id
_entity.type
_entity.pdbx_description
1 polymer ?
#
loop_
_entity_poly.entity_id
_entity_poly.type
_entity_poly.pdbx_seq_one_letter_code
_entity_poly.pdbx_strand_id
1 'polypeptide(L)'
;MAWNVHANLLSFGIDVTMITNGENIVKTRYVDEKSNQQILRVDIENDVKPFKGNMPEGDFDALVISDYDKGFITTQQLFELVEWFDGPIFIDSKKTTLPVDDAYIKINDYEYSRLEYKDHPNLIITRGSKGAEYKGKVYPGEKVNVYDVVGAGDTFLAALTYGYLTYGRIEEAIPLANKSAAVAVSHTGTYVLTGEDVNAIRS
;
A
#
# COMPACT_ATOMS: atom_id res chain seq x y z
N MET A 1 1.18 6.92 -6.84
CA MET A 1 0.86 5.88 -5.86
C MET A 1 2.09 5.46 -5.08
N ALA A 2 3.21 4.95 -5.65
CA ALA A 2 4.43 4.77 -4.83
C ALA A 2 4.83 6.06 -4.06
N TRP A 3 4.68 7.23 -4.66
CA TRP A 3 4.84 8.52 -3.98
C TRP A 3 3.89 8.73 -2.79
N ASN A 4 2.67 8.18 -2.83
CA ASN A 4 1.74 8.28 -1.71
C ASN A 4 2.17 7.38 -0.54
N VAL A 5 2.65 6.16 -0.84
CA VAL A 5 3.24 5.29 0.18
C VAL A 5 4.46 5.96 0.82
N HIS A 6 5.38 6.48 -0.01
CA HIS A 6 6.56 7.21 0.44
C HIS A 6 6.20 8.39 1.35
N ALA A 7 5.28 9.26 0.92
CA ALA A 7 4.88 10.43 1.69
C ALA A 7 4.24 10.06 3.03
N ASN A 8 3.41 9.00 3.07
CA ASN A 8 2.84 8.51 4.31
C ASN A 8 3.86 7.84 5.24
N LEU A 9 4.87 7.13 4.72
CA LEU A 9 5.99 6.62 5.52
C LEU A 9 6.76 7.77 6.18
N LEU A 10 7.07 8.83 5.43
CA LEU A 10 7.70 10.04 5.98
C LEU A 10 6.84 10.70 7.06
N SER A 11 5.51 10.73 6.91
CA SER A 11 4.60 11.28 7.92
C SER A 11 4.67 10.51 9.25
N PHE A 12 4.92 9.20 9.20
CA PHE A 12 5.18 8.38 10.39
C PHE A 12 6.58 8.58 10.97
N GLY A 13 7.44 9.35 10.33
CA GLY A 13 8.82 9.60 10.77
C GLY A 13 9.81 8.50 10.36
N ILE A 14 9.46 7.68 9.38
CA ILE A 14 10.37 6.67 8.81
C ILE A 14 11.27 7.36 7.78
N ASP A 15 12.57 7.11 7.86
CA ASP A 15 13.50 7.48 6.81
C ASP A 15 13.37 6.51 5.62
N VAL A 16 13.28 7.03 4.41
CA VAL A 16 12.91 6.25 3.23
C VAL A 16 13.84 6.49 2.06
N THR A 17 14.52 5.46 1.62
CA THR A 17 15.19 5.44 0.31
C THR A 17 14.21 4.92 -0.74
N MET A 18 13.81 5.77 -1.68
CA MET A 18 12.82 5.45 -2.69
C MET A 18 13.43 5.16 -4.05
N ILE A 19 13.08 4.00 -4.61
CA ILE A 19 13.39 3.64 -6.00
C ILE A 19 12.07 3.61 -6.78
N THR A 20 11.98 4.40 -7.83
CA THR A 20 10.79 4.46 -8.69
C THR A 20 11.19 4.77 -10.14
N ASN A 21 10.24 4.62 -11.07
CA ASN A 21 10.46 5.05 -12.43
C ASN A 21 10.34 6.58 -12.58
N GLY A 22 10.95 7.14 -13.62
CA GLY A 22 10.83 8.55 -13.98
C GLY A 22 9.62 8.87 -14.87
N GLU A 23 8.81 7.87 -15.24
CA GLU A 23 7.70 8.03 -16.17
C GLU A 23 6.46 8.61 -15.47
N ASN A 24 5.83 9.57 -16.11
CA ASN A 24 4.60 10.16 -15.61
C ASN A 24 3.39 9.28 -15.98
N ILE A 25 2.87 8.56 -15.01
CA ILE A 25 1.57 7.90 -15.10
C ILE A 25 0.54 8.83 -14.45
N VAL A 26 -0.29 9.46 -15.27
CA VAL A 26 -1.26 10.47 -14.80
C VAL A 26 -2.66 9.89 -14.87
N LYS A 27 -3.38 9.97 -13.74
CA LYS A 27 -4.79 9.58 -13.64
C LYS A 27 -5.61 10.81 -13.28
N THR A 28 -6.21 11.43 -14.29
CA THR A 28 -7.05 12.63 -14.12
C THR A 28 -8.50 12.23 -13.88
N ARG A 29 -9.08 12.72 -12.80
CA ARG A 29 -10.50 12.55 -12.50
C ARG A 29 -11.21 13.88 -12.65
N TYR A 30 -12.28 13.88 -13.44
CA TYR A 30 -13.21 15.01 -13.54
C TYR A 30 -14.38 14.71 -12.63
N VAL A 31 -14.55 15.56 -11.60
CA VAL A 31 -15.54 15.38 -10.54
C VAL A 31 -16.50 16.58 -10.60
N ASP A 32 -17.79 16.34 -10.49
CA ASP A 32 -18.78 17.42 -10.33
C ASP A 32 -18.64 18.03 -8.94
N GLU A 33 -18.42 19.34 -8.90
CA GLU A 33 -18.14 20.06 -7.66
C GLU A 33 -19.32 20.02 -6.66
N LYS A 34 -20.56 19.94 -7.18
CA LYS A 34 -21.77 19.98 -6.31
C LYS A 34 -22.13 18.62 -5.74
N SER A 35 -22.06 17.58 -6.57
CA SER A 35 -22.46 16.22 -6.17
C SER A 35 -21.28 15.36 -5.70
N ASN A 36 -20.04 15.83 -5.88
CA ASN A 36 -18.80 15.08 -5.70
C ASN A 36 -18.77 13.76 -6.50
N GLN A 37 -19.55 13.69 -7.58
CA GLN A 37 -19.62 12.52 -8.43
C GLN A 37 -18.54 12.55 -9.51
N GLN A 38 -17.78 11.45 -9.63
CA GLN A 38 -16.83 11.31 -10.72
C GLN A 38 -17.57 11.17 -12.05
N ILE A 39 -17.35 12.13 -12.98
CA ILE A 39 -17.95 12.15 -14.32
C ILE A 39 -17.10 11.34 -15.29
N LEU A 40 -15.77 11.55 -15.25
CA LEU A 40 -14.83 10.96 -16.20
C LEU A 40 -13.49 10.71 -15.52
N ARG A 41 -12.81 9.62 -15.91
CA ARG A 41 -11.39 9.39 -15.60
C ARG A 41 -10.61 9.23 -16.91
N VAL A 42 -9.52 9.97 -17.02
CA VAL A 42 -8.56 9.85 -18.12
C VAL A 42 -7.25 9.33 -17.53
N ASP A 43 -6.81 8.17 -18.01
CA ASP A 43 -5.54 7.56 -17.62
C ASP A 43 -4.56 7.76 -18.78
N ILE A 44 -3.45 8.46 -18.51
CA ILE A 44 -2.32 8.58 -19.43
C ILE A 44 -1.24 7.66 -18.87
N GLU A 45 -0.99 6.55 -19.57
CA GLU A 45 -0.04 5.53 -19.18
C GLU A 45 1.06 5.48 -20.24
N ASN A 46 2.30 5.73 -19.83
CA ASN A 46 3.47 5.53 -20.67
C ASN A 46 4.00 4.10 -20.45
N ASP A 47 4.69 3.57 -21.46
CA ASP A 47 5.41 2.31 -21.32
C ASP A 47 6.52 2.46 -20.28
N VAL A 48 6.40 1.73 -19.19
CA VAL A 48 7.38 1.71 -18.11
C VAL A 48 8.38 0.56 -18.36
N LYS A 49 9.66 0.90 -18.44
CA LYS A 49 10.71 -0.11 -18.59
C LYS A 49 10.99 -0.79 -17.25
N PRO A 50 11.31 -2.10 -17.27
CA PRO A 50 11.76 -2.80 -16.08
C PRO A 50 12.97 -2.10 -15.43
N PHE A 51 13.01 -2.11 -14.11
CA PHE A 51 14.13 -1.61 -13.34
C PHE A 51 15.43 -2.36 -13.71
N LYS A 52 16.51 -1.61 -13.95
CA LYS A 52 17.82 -2.14 -14.32
C LYS A 52 18.95 -1.58 -13.45
N GLY A 53 18.60 -0.85 -12.41
CA GLY A 53 19.58 -0.26 -11.49
C GLY A 53 20.07 -1.28 -10.46
N ASN A 54 21.03 -0.85 -9.66
CA ASN A 54 21.47 -1.59 -8.48
C ASN A 54 20.52 -1.28 -7.31
N MET A 55 20.38 -2.23 -6.41
CA MET A 55 19.73 -1.97 -5.12
C MET A 55 20.60 -1.04 -4.28
N PRO A 56 20.01 -0.19 -3.43
CA PRO A 56 20.76 0.74 -2.60
C PRO A 56 21.63 -0.03 -1.60
N GLU A 57 22.81 0.51 -1.34
CA GLU A 57 23.68 0.02 -0.27
C GLU A 57 23.22 0.60 1.07
N GLY A 58 23.30 -0.18 2.12
CA GLY A 58 22.96 0.23 3.49
C GLY A 58 22.14 -0.83 4.24
N ASP A 59 21.99 -0.59 5.52
CA ASP A 59 21.15 -1.40 6.38
C ASP A 59 19.73 -0.81 6.39
N PHE A 60 18.75 -1.62 6.03
CA PHE A 60 17.33 -1.22 6.00
C PHE A 60 16.51 -2.10 6.94
N ASP A 61 15.63 -1.49 7.72
CA ASP A 61 14.75 -2.20 8.66
C ASP A 61 13.58 -2.91 7.98
N ALA A 62 13.20 -2.49 6.78
CA ALA A 62 12.12 -3.10 6.00
C ALA A 62 12.23 -2.80 4.51
N LEU A 63 11.68 -3.69 3.69
CA LEU A 63 11.44 -3.46 2.26
C LEU A 63 9.94 -3.28 2.00
N VAL A 64 9.57 -2.19 1.32
CA VAL A 64 8.18 -1.90 0.94
C VAL A 64 8.06 -1.87 -0.57
N ILE A 65 7.22 -2.72 -1.14
CA ILE A 65 6.98 -2.83 -2.57
C ILE A 65 5.54 -2.40 -2.88
N SER A 66 5.40 -1.27 -3.60
CA SER A 66 4.13 -0.77 -4.14
C SER A 66 4.15 -0.91 -5.65
N ASP A 67 3.59 -2.01 -6.16
CA ASP A 67 3.64 -2.41 -7.56
C ASP A 67 2.24 -2.38 -8.20
N TYR A 68 2.07 -1.49 -9.17
CA TYR A 68 0.84 -1.34 -9.94
C TYR A 68 0.81 -2.17 -11.24
N ASP A 69 1.76 -3.09 -11.38
CA ASP A 69 1.89 -3.99 -12.54
C ASP A 69 1.93 -3.23 -13.87
N LYS A 70 2.73 -2.13 -13.89
CA LYS A 70 2.95 -1.29 -15.08
C LYS A 70 4.31 -1.58 -15.73
N GLY A 71 4.97 -2.67 -15.37
CA GLY A 71 6.21 -3.14 -15.99
C GLY A 71 7.50 -2.70 -15.31
N PHE A 72 7.47 -1.82 -14.29
CA PHE A 72 8.68 -1.39 -13.57
C PHE A 72 9.33 -2.53 -12.78
N ILE A 73 8.52 -3.34 -12.10
CA ILE A 73 8.95 -4.56 -11.43
C ILE A 73 8.35 -5.74 -12.20
N THR A 74 9.16 -6.57 -12.83
CA THR A 74 8.69 -7.81 -13.45
C THR A 74 8.34 -8.83 -12.37
N THR A 75 7.57 -9.88 -12.71
CA THR A 75 7.27 -10.96 -11.76
C THR A 75 8.55 -11.61 -11.25
N GLN A 76 9.51 -11.87 -12.12
CA GLN A 76 10.81 -12.43 -11.73
C GLN A 76 11.54 -11.51 -10.74
N GLN A 77 11.62 -10.21 -11.03
CA GLN A 77 12.26 -9.24 -10.14
C GLN A 77 11.56 -9.15 -8.78
N LEU A 78 10.24 -9.30 -8.73
CA LEU A 78 9.51 -9.31 -7.44
C LEU A 78 9.98 -10.47 -6.56
N PHE A 79 10.17 -11.66 -7.13
CA PHE A 79 10.70 -12.82 -6.39
C PHE A 79 12.17 -12.61 -5.99
N GLU A 80 13.01 -12.13 -6.91
CA GLU A 80 14.41 -11.81 -6.64
C GLU A 80 14.57 -10.78 -5.51
N LEU A 81 13.68 -9.78 -5.41
CA LEU A 81 13.66 -8.79 -4.34
C LEU A 81 13.34 -9.40 -2.97
N VAL A 82 12.41 -10.36 -2.94
CA VAL A 82 12.05 -11.08 -1.70
C VAL A 82 13.19 -11.98 -1.25
N GLU A 83 13.87 -12.65 -2.17
CA GLU A 83 15.04 -13.48 -1.86
C GLU A 83 16.27 -12.64 -1.45
N TRP A 84 16.39 -11.43 -1.98
CA TRP A 84 17.54 -10.56 -1.73
C TRP A 84 17.51 -9.90 -0.35
N PHE A 85 16.31 -9.55 0.16
CA PHE A 85 16.19 -8.76 1.38
C PHE A 85 16.02 -9.64 2.62
N ASP A 86 16.96 -9.53 3.57
CA ASP A 86 16.91 -10.25 4.85
C ASP A 86 16.23 -9.36 5.91
N GLY A 87 14.92 -9.40 5.96
CA GLY A 87 14.11 -8.60 6.88
C GLY A 87 12.63 -8.61 6.55
N PRO A 88 11.81 -7.83 7.25
CA PRO A 88 10.38 -7.75 6.98
C PRO A 88 10.09 -7.07 5.62
N ILE A 89 9.29 -7.74 4.80
CA ILE A 89 8.90 -7.27 3.47
C ILE A 89 7.40 -7.05 3.43
N PHE A 90 6.97 -5.90 2.90
CA PHE A 90 5.57 -5.52 2.73
C PHE A 90 5.26 -5.28 1.26
N ILE A 91 4.29 -5.98 0.71
CA ILE A 91 3.95 -5.93 -0.71
C ILE A 91 2.50 -5.51 -0.91
N ASP A 92 2.28 -4.50 -1.75
CA ASP A 92 1.00 -4.21 -2.42
C ASP A 92 1.23 -4.31 -3.92
N SER A 93 0.76 -5.39 -4.54
CA SER A 93 0.96 -5.62 -5.97
C SER A 93 -0.35 -5.99 -6.67
N LYS A 94 -0.47 -5.56 -7.93
CA LYS A 94 -1.58 -5.90 -8.83
C LYS A 94 -1.34 -7.18 -9.64
N LYS A 95 -0.20 -7.82 -9.44
CA LYS A 95 0.14 -9.10 -10.08
C LYS A 95 -0.75 -10.23 -9.54
N THR A 96 -0.97 -11.23 -10.37
CA THR A 96 -1.75 -12.43 -10.01
C THR A 96 -0.88 -13.53 -9.41
N THR A 97 0.42 -13.50 -9.68
CA THR A 97 1.43 -14.40 -9.12
C THR A 97 2.32 -13.62 -8.17
N LEU A 98 2.28 -13.98 -6.90
CA LEU A 98 3.00 -13.31 -5.81
C LEU A 98 3.86 -14.31 -5.03
N PRO A 99 4.97 -13.87 -4.38
CA PRO A 99 5.75 -14.70 -3.47
C PRO A 99 4.87 -15.26 -2.35
N VAL A 100 5.03 -16.54 -2.00
CA VAL A 100 4.17 -17.20 -0.99
C VAL A 100 4.70 -16.98 0.42
N ASP A 101 6.01 -17.10 0.58
CA ASP A 101 6.69 -17.03 1.87
C ASP A 101 7.44 -15.69 2.02
N ASP A 102 7.91 -15.41 3.22
CA ASP A 102 8.85 -14.32 3.57
C ASP A 102 8.36 -12.88 3.34
N ALA A 103 7.11 -12.65 2.94
CA ALA A 103 6.56 -11.31 2.78
C ALA A 103 5.12 -11.18 3.31
N TYR A 104 4.80 -10.04 3.89
CA TYR A 104 3.42 -9.64 4.18
C TYR A 104 2.80 -9.03 2.93
N ILE A 105 1.79 -9.68 2.39
CA ILE A 105 1.12 -9.27 1.16
C ILE A 105 -0.22 -8.63 1.50
N LYS A 106 -0.36 -7.35 1.16
CA LYS A 106 -1.61 -6.62 1.32
C LYS A 106 -2.28 -6.46 -0.04
N ILE A 107 -3.50 -6.94 -0.16
CA ILE A 107 -4.34 -6.84 -1.35
C ILE A 107 -5.79 -6.52 -0.96
N ASN A 108 -6.61 -6.13 -1.93
CA ASN A 108 -8.06 -5.98 -1.72
C ASN A 108 -8.84 -7.21 -2.20
N ASP A 109 -10.18 -7.22 -1.96
CA ASP A 109 -11.06 -8.32 -2.37
C ASP A 109 -10.99 -8.64 -3.88
N TYR A 110 -10.90 -7.61 -4.72
CA TYR A 110 -10.81 -7.79 -6.17
C TYR A 110 -9.48 -8.46 -6.57
N GLU A 111 -8.37 -7.99 -6.02
CA GLU A 111 -7.05 -8.57 -6.26
C GLU A 111 -6.98 -10.00 -5.73
N TYR A 112 -7.52 -10.25 -4.52
CA TYR A 112 -7.62 -11.59 -3.96
C TYR A 112 -8.39 -12.56 -4.86
N SER A 113 -9.48 -12.10 -5.51
CA SER A 113 -10.25 -12.94 -6.42
C SER A 113 -9.46 -13.42 -7.63
N ARG A 114 -8.42 -12.65 -8.02
CA ARG A 114 -7.59 -12.88 -9.20
C ARG A 114 -6.27 -13.61 -8.93
N LEU A 115 -5.91 -13.82 -7.65
CA LEU A 115 -4.70 -14.55 -7.31
C LEU A 115 -4.74 -15.97 -7.89
N GLU A 116 -3.65 -16.38 -8.50
CA GLU A 116 -3.44 -17.76 -8.99
C GLU A 116 -3.32 -18.74 -7.83
N TYR A 117 -2.66 -18.33 -6.75
CA TYR A 117 -2.49 -19.11 -5.55
C TYR A 117 -2.97 -18.30 -4.33
N LYS A 118 -3.84 -18.89 -3.50
CA LYS A 118 -4.51 -18.18 -2.39
C LYS A 118 -4.05 -18.60 -1.00
N ASP A 119 -3.29 -19.66 -0.91
CA ASP A 119 -2.78 -20.17 0.36
C ASP A 119 -1.47 -19.49 0.76
N HIS A 120 -1.57 -18.19 1.04
CA HIS A 120 -0.48 -17.37 1.52
C HIS A 120 -0.55 -17.23 3.04
N PRO A 121 0.47 -17.64 3.81
CA PRO A 121 0.44 -17.58 5.27
C PRO A 121 0.42 -16.14 5.82
N ASN A 122 0.90 -15.17 5.04
CA ASN A 122 1.04 -13.77 5.44
C ASN A 122 0.20 -12.81 4.57
N LEU A 123 -0.96 -13.32 4.08
CA LEU A 123 -1.87 -12.52 3.27
C LEU A 123 -2.80 -11.66 4.13
N ILE A 124 -2.85 -10.37 3.83
CA ILE A 124 -3.74 -9.39 4.46
C ILE A 124 -4.72 -8.90 3.39
N ILE A 125 -6.00 -9.16 3.58
CA ILE A 125 -7.04 -8.81 2.62
C ILE A 125 -7.82 -7.61 3.15
N THR A 126 -7.70 -6.45 2.48
CA THR A 126 -8.49 -5.27 2.82
C THR A 126 -9.89 -5.34 2.19
N ARG A 127 -10.93 -5.10 3.01
CA ARG A 127 -12.35 -5.25 2.66
C ARG A 127 -13.13 -3.94 2.81
N GLY A 128 -12.50 -2.81 2.47
CA GLY A 128 -13.10 -1.48 2.58
C GLY A 128 -13.59 -1.19 4.00
N SER A 129 -14.84 -0.77 4.16
CA SER A 129 -15.43 -0.43 5.47
C SER A 129 -15.48 -1.59 6.48
N LYS A 130 -15.29 -2.83 6.02
CA LYS A 130 -15.21 -4.00 6.91
C LYS A 130 -13.84 -4.15 7.57
N GLY A 131 -12.85 -3.37 7.14
CA GLY A 131 -11.48 -3.42 7.64
C GLY A 131 -10.60 -4.40 6.88
N ALA A 132 -9.78 -5.17 7.59
CA ALA A 132 -8.85 -6.13 6.99
C ALA A 132 -8.97 -7.51 7.63
N GLU A 133 -8.70 -8.55 6.85
CA GLU A 133 -8.63 -9.93 7.29
C GLU A 133 -7.19 -10.45 7.21
N TYR A 134 -6.74 -11.13 8.26
CA TYR A 134 -5.44 -11.78 8.34
C TYR A 134 -5.58 -13.11 9.07
N LYS A 135 -5.11 -14.20 8.49
CA LYS A 135 -5.21 -15.58 9.04
C LYS A 135 -6.62 -15.93 9.52
N GLY A 136 -7.63 -15.57 8.72
CA GLY A 136 -9.05 -15.83 9.04
C GLY A 136 -9.66 -14.95 10.14
N LYS A 137 -8.88 -14.06 10.77
CA LYS A 137 -9.37 -13.10 11.75
C LYS A 137 -9.65 -11.76 11.07
N VAL A 138 -10.84 -11.22 11.32
CA VAL A 138 -11.23 -9.89 10.85
C VAL A 138 -10.84 -8.84 11.88
N TYR A 139 -10.14 -7.82 11.41
CA TYR A 139 -9.80 -6.60 12.15
C TYR A 139 -10.71 -5.50 11.62
N PRO A 140 -11.69 -5.04 12.41
CA PRO A 140 -12.72 -4.13 11.91
C PRO A 140 -12.15 -2.79 11.47
N GLY A 141 -12.75 -2.23 10.41
CA GLY A 141 -12.49 -0.86 10.00
C GLY A 141 -13.16 0.16 10.91
N GLU A 142 -12.66 1.40 10.87
CA GLU A 142 -13.29 2.52 11.56
C GLU A 142 -14.52 3.02 10.78
N LYS A 143 -15.56 3.41 11.53
CA LYS A 143 -16.77 4.02 10.95
C LYS A 143 -16.54 5.49 10.72
N VAL A 144 -16.35 5.88 9.48
CA VAL A 144 -16.12 7.27 9.07
C VAL A 144 -16.99 7.64 7.86
N ASN A 145 -17.16 8.94 7.65
CA ASN A 145 -17.74 9.42 6.39
C ASN A 145 -16.69 9.29 5.28
N VAL A 146 -17.01 8.52 4.25
CA VAL A 146 -16.12 8.27 3.12
C VAL A 146 -16.35 9.35 2.05
N TYR A 147 -15.32 10.14 1.77
CA TYR A 147 -15.34 11.13 0.68
C TYR A 147 -14.65 10.57 -0.58
N ASP A 148 -13.49 9.92 -0.42
CA ASP A 148 -12.78 9.29 -1.54
C ASP A 148 -12.01 8.08 -1.03
N VAL A 149 -11.95 7.01 -1.83
CA VAL A 149 -11.20 5.78 -1.50
C VAL A 149 -9.80 5.75 -2.12
N VAL A 150 -9.45 6.78 -2.89
CA VAL A 150 -8.17 6.86 -3.59
C VAL A 150 -7.02 7.03 -2.59
N GLY A 151 -6.02 6.16 -2.71
CA GLY A 151 -4.84 6.21 -1.83
C GLY A 151 -4.99 5.51 -0.48
N ALA A 152 -6.21 5.09 -0.09
CA ALA A 152 -6.42 4.39 1.16
C ALA A 152 -5.55 3.12 1.31
N GLY A 153 -5.38 2.37 0.22
CA GLY A 153 -4.50 1.20 0.19
C GLY A 153 -3.03 1.54 0.39
N ASP A 154 -2.57 2.66 -0.16
CA ASP A 154 -1.20 3.16 -0.01
C ASP A 154 -0.95 3.60 1.45
N THR A 155 -1.91 4.34 2.04
CA THR A 155 -1.87 4.76 3.44
C THR A 155 -1.89 3.56 4.37
N PHE A 156 -2.74 2.56 4.08
CA PHE A 156 -2.77 1.30 4.83
C PHE A 156 -1.40 0.60 4.80
N LEU A 157 -0.78 0.47 3.62
CA LEU A 157 0.54 -0.16 3.48
C LEU A 157 1.62 0.56 4.29
N ALA A 158 1.67 1.89 4.21
CA ALA A 158 2.63 2.69 4.97
C ALA A 158 2.44 2.54 6.49
N ALA A 159 1.18 2.62 6.95
CA ALA A 159 0.85 2.46 8.36
C ALA A 159 1.08 1.03 8.88
N LEU A 160 0.84 0.02 8.05
CA LEU A 160 1.12 -1.38 8.36
C LEU A 160 2.62 -1.59 8.60
N THR A 161 3.46 -1.05 7.70
CA THR A 161 4.92 -1.09 7.83
C THR A 161 5.37 -0.41 9.11
N TYR A 162 4.92 0.83 9.35
CA TYR A 162 5.24 1.55 10.58
C TYR A 162 4.81 0.80 11.84
N GLY A 163 3.59 0.28 11.86
CA GLY A 163 3.06 -0.47 13.00
C GLY A 163 3.86 -1.74 13.28
N TYR A 164 4.25 -2.46 12.23
CA TYR A 164 5.10 -3.65 12.39
C TYR A 164 6.49 -3.30 12.95
N LEU A 165 7.13 -2.29 12.40
CA LEU A 165 8.44 -1.84 12.90
C LEU A 165 8.38 -1.34 14.36
N THR A 166 7.22 -0.83 14.80
CA THR A 166 7.02 -0.34 16.16
C THR A 166 6.68 -1.45 17.14
N TYR A 167 5.80 -2.39 16.76
CA TYR A 167 5.25 -3.39 17.68
C TYR A 167 5.87 -4.79 17.52
N GLY A 168 6.58 -5.05 16.40
CA GLY A 168 7.14 -6.35 16.06
C GLY A 168 6.10 -7.42 15.68
N ARG A 169 4.81 -7.06 15.56
CA ARG A 169 3.71 -7.99 15.32
C ARG A 169 2.70 -7.40 14.33
N ILE A 170 2.37 -8.20 13.32
CA ILE A 170 1.45 -7.77 12.27
C ILE A 170 0.02 -7.58 12.79
N GLU A 171 -0.39 -8.40 13.77
CA GLU A 171 -1.71 -8.35 14.38
C GLU A 171 -1.97 -7.04 15.12
N GLU A 172 -0.92 -6.38 15.60
CA GLU A 172 -0.97 -5.07 16.26
C GLU A 172 -0.86 -3.93 15.24
N ALA A 173 -0.19 -4.15 14.12
CA ALA A 173 -0.05 -3.18 13.03
C ALA A 173 -1.35 -3.00 12.22
N ILE A 174 -2.14 -4.06 12.01
CA ILE A 174 -3.37 -4.01 11.20
C ILE A 174 -4.41 -3.01 11.76
N PRO A 175 -4.73 -2.96 13.06
CA PRO A 175 -5.64 -1.95 13.61
C PRO A 175 -5.18 -0.52 13.35
N LEU A 176 -3.87 -0.24 13.51
CA LEU A 176 -3.29 1.06 13.21
C LEU A 176 -3.42 1.40 11.70
N ALA A 177 -3.18 0.42 10.83
CA ALA A 177 -3.35 0.58 9.39
C ALA A 177 -4.82 0.85 8.99
N ASN A 178 -5.79 0.19 9.64
CA ASN A 178 -7.22 0.47 9.45
C ASN A 178 -7.59 1.90 9.87
N LYS A 179 -7.14 2.37 11.04
CA LYS A 179 -7.35 3.76 11.51
C LYS A 179 -6.77 4.77 10.50
N SER A 180 -5.55 4.52 10.02
CA SER A 180 -4.87 5.38 9.06
C SER A 180 -5.60 5.46 7.72
N ALA A 181 -6.05 4.32 7.19
CA ALA A 181 -6.85 4.28 5.97
C ALA A 181 -8.21 4.99 6.15
N ALA A 182 -8.82 4.89 7.34
CA ALA A 182 -10.07 5.60 7.65
C ALA A 182 -9.89 7.12 7.64
N VAL A 183 -8.78 7.63 8.16
CA VAL A 183 -8.44 9.06 8.03
C VAL A 183 -8.28 9.45 6.57
N ALA A 184 -7.56 8.66 5.76
CA ALA A 184 -7.33 8.96 4.35
C ALA A 184 -8.65 9.04 3.57
N VAL A 185 -9.59 8.10 3.75
CA VAL A 185 -10.88 8.12 3.04
C VAL A 185 -11.84 9.22 3.49
N SER A 186 -11.55 9.89 4.61
CA SER A 186 -12.30 11.06 5.10
C SER A 186 -11.90 12.36 4.40
N HIS A 187 -11.00 12.29 3.41
CA HIS A 187 -10.53 13.42 2.63
C HIS A 187 -10.74 13.18 1.14
N THR A 188 -10.81 14.25 0.36
CA THR A 188 -10.96 14.17 -1.10
C THR A 188 -9.60 13.97 -1.75
N GLY A 189 -9.53 13.04 -2.71
CA GLY A 189 -8.31 12.73 -3.48
C GLY A 189 -7.29 11.92 -2.68
N THR A 190 -6.05 11.89 -3.18
CA THR A 190 -4.96 11.19 -2.53
C THR A 190 -4.48 11.99 -1.33
N TYR A 191 -4.75 11.49 -0.13
CA TYR A 191 -4.40 12.16 1.12
C TYR A 191 -3.09 11.64 1.71
N VAL A 192 -2.28 12.54 2.22
CA VAL A 192 -1.07 12.24 3.02
C VAL A 192 -1.36 12.64 4.45
N LEU A 193 -1.17 11.74 5.39
CA LEU A 193 -1.41 11.97 6.82
C LEU A 193 -0.55 13.13 7.33
N THR A 194 -1.16 14.01 8.12
CA THR A 194 -0.45 15.07 8.83
C THR A 194 0.17 14.55 10.13
N GLY A 195 1.06 15.33 10.74
CA GLY A 195 1.58 15.00 12.07
C GLY A 195 0.50 14.93 13.15
N GLU A 196 -0.59 15.71 13.02
CA GLU A 196 -1.75 15.66 13.91
C GLU A 196 -2.51 14.34 13.75
N ASP A 197 -2.75 13.92 12.51
CA ASP A 197 -3.38 12.62 12.21
C ASP A 197 -2.59 11.47 12.82
N VAL A 198 -1.27 11.46 12.58
CA VAL A 198 -0.37 10.41 13.11
C VAL A 198 -0.41 10.36 14.64
N ASN A 199 -0.41 11.51 15.31
CA ASN A 199 -0.52 11.57 16.77
C ASN A 199 -1.87 11.04 17.27
N ALA A 200 -2.97 11.38 16.60
CA ALA A 200 -4.31 10.88 16.93
C ALA A 200 -4.45 9.36 16.67
N ILE A 201 -3.79 8.83 15.63
CA ILE A 201 -3.81 7.40 15.31
C ILE A 201 -3.04 6.58 16.35
N ARG A 202 -1.94 7.13 16.88
CA ARG A 202 -1.08 6.48 17.88
C ARG A 202 -1.68 6.46 19.29
N SER A 203 -2.60 7.38 19.58
CA SER A 203 -3.32 7.46 20.86
C SER A 203 -4.42 6.39 20.97
#